data_1bb5b20684b0d42df31d490a8eab9b01
#
_entry.id   1bb5b20684b0d42df31d490a8eab9b01
#
_cell.length_a   1.000
_cell.length_b   1.000
_cell.length_c   1.000
_cell.angle_alpha   90.00
_cell.angle_beta   90.00
_cell.angle_gamma   90.00
#
_symmetry.space_group_name_H-M   'P 1'
#
loop_
_entity.id
_entity.type
_entity.pdbx_description
1 polymer ?
#
loop_
_entity_poly.entity_id
_entity_poly.type
_entity_poly.pdbx_seq_one_letter_code
_entity_poly.pdbx_strand_id
1 'polypeptide(L)'
;MKNADQWKPTKFERTDKGVWRSNRKEVPARSRLIADRLASVYAAAIATHANGRLADLGCGAVPLYGIYRDYVSDVFCVDWPGSTHGAAYVDLFADLNEHLVLEQGSFDTIIASDVIEHLHTPQALFDSAARALRPGGKLILGAPFLYWLHEVPYDYHRYTRFALERMAAKAGLSTIELSSYGGVTDVLSDLATKAVSTRPWIADSVYRLTALMRALPPVRKLGLATRESMPMGYLLVAGKVSAASPSGEV
;
A
#
# COMPACT_ATOMS: atom_id res chain seq x y z
N MET A 1 -14.26 -11.52 -3.20
CA MET A 1 -14.31 -10.90 -1.84
C MET A 1 -15.65 -11.25 -1.20
N LYS A 2 -15.63 -11.86 -0.02
CA LYS A 2 -16.83 -12.12 0.78
C LYS A 2 -17.53 -10.82 1.17
N ASN A 3 -18.86 -10.83 1.30
CA ASN A 3 -19.68 -9.70 1.79
C ASN A 3 -19.38 -8.34 1.12
N ALA A 4 -19.03 -8.34 -0.17
CA ALA A 4 -18.68 -7.12 -0.91
C ALA A 4 -19.82 -6.07 -0.90
N ASP A 5 -21.06 -6.52 -0.88
CA ASP A 5 -22.29 -5.72 -0.79
C ASP A 5 -22.45 -4.96 0.55
N GLN A 6 -21.82 -5.46 1.60
CA GLN A 6 -21.84 -4.85 2.95
C GLN A 6 -20.64 -3.93 3.22
N TRP A 7 -19.68 -3.84 2.27
CA TRP A 7 -18.48 -3.03 2.46
C TRP A 7 -18.80 -1.54 2.60
N LYS A 8 -18.12 -0.90 3.56
CA LYS A 8 -18.20 0.55 3.79
C LYS A 8 -16.78 1.15 3.82
N PRO A 9 -16.63 2.41 3.37
CA PRO A 9 -15.35 3.09 3.45
C PRO A 9 -14.82 3.12 4.90
N THR A 10 -13.59 2.62 5.08
CA THR A 10 -12.87 2.62 6.37
C THR A 10 -11.78 3.70 6.36
N LYS A 11 -10.57 3.34 5.96
CA LYS A 11 -9.39 4.22 5.99
C LYS A 11 -9.46 5.36 4.96
N PHE A 12 -10.08 5.11 3.79
CA PHE A 12 -10.12 6.05 2.66
C PHE A 12 -11.54 6.40 2.23
N GLU A 13 -11.72 7.65 1.83
CA GLU A 13 -12.98 8.17 1.26
C GLU A 13 -12.71 9.00 0.00
N ARG A 14 -13.69 9.05 -0.89
CA ARG A 14 -13.65 9.92 -2.07
C ARG A 14 -14.39 11.21 -1.78
N THR A 15 -13.74 12.36 -2.03
CA THR A 15 -14.38 13.66 -1.88
C THR A 15 -15.35 13.94 -3.02
N ASP A 16 -16.23 14.95 -2.87
CA ASP A 16 -17.15 15.42 -3.93
C ASP A 16 -16.39 15.88 -5.20
N LYS A 17 -15.11 16.25 -5.05
CA LYS A 17 -14.22 16.61 -6.17
C LYS A 17 -13.54 15.39 -6.81
N GLY A 18 -13.89 14.18 -6.40
CA GLY A 18 -13.33 12.94 -6.93
C GLY A 18 -11.94 12.57 -6.40
N VAL A 19 -11.39 13.31 -5.43
CA VAL A 19 -10.06 13.07 -4.87
C VAL A 19 -10.15 12.08 -3.71
N TRP A 20 -9.27 11.09 -3.68
CA TRP A 20 -9.13 10.15 -2.57
C TRP A 20 -8.32 10.76 -1.43
N ARG A 21 -8.78 10.55 -0.21
CA ARG A 21 -8.13 10.99 1.03
C ARG A 21 -8.45 10.07 2.20
N SER A 22 -7.85 10.33 3.36
CA SER A 22 -8.23 9.67 4.61
C SER A 22 -9.67 9.99 4.99
N ASN A 23 -10.41 8.99 5.43
CA ASN A 23 -11.75 9.15 6.00
C ASN A 23 -11.63 9.86 7.37
N ARG A 24 -12.08 11.10 7.43
CA ARG A 24 -11.91 11.96 8.62
C ARG A 24 -12.71 11.47 9.83
N LYS A 25 -13.71 10.62 9.64
CA LYS A 25 -14.52 10.03 10.72
C LYS A 25 -13.85 8.83 11.35
N GLU A 26 -13.14 8.04 10.54
CA GLU A 26 -12.53 6.77 10.96
C GLU A 26 -11.02 6.93 11.30
N VAL A 27 -10.32 7.84 10.63
CA VAL A 27 -8.87 8.00 10.76
C VAL A 27 -8.54 9.10 11.76
N PRO A 28 -7.87 8.78 12.89
CA PRO A 28 -7.46 9.78 13.87
C PRO A 28 -6.40 10.73 13.31
N ALA A 29 -6.31 11.95 13.85
CA ALA A 29 -5.41 13.01 13.37
C ALA A 29 -3.96 12.54 13.18
N ARG A 30 -3.44 11.70 14.11
CA ARG A 30 -2.09 11.13 14.07
C ARG A 30 -1.78 10.26 12.84
N SER A 31 -2.82 9.79 12.15
CA SER A 31 -2.68 8.90 10.98
C SER A 31 -3.21 9.51 9.68
N ARG A 32 -3.81 10.72 9.74
CA ARG A 32 -4.43 11.35 8.56
C ARG A 32 -3.42 11.71 7.48
N LEU A 33 -2.24 12.21 7.86
CA LEU A 33 -1.23 12.63 6.89
C LEU A 33 -0.73 11.45 6.05
N ILE A 34 -0.31 10.37 6.71
CA ILE A 34 0.15 9.17 5.99
C ILE A 34 -0.99 8.57 5.15
N ALA A 35 -2.21 8.49 5.70
CA ALA A 35 -3.36 7.98 4.96
C ALA A 35 -3.71 8.85 3.73
N ASP A 36 -3.59 10.18 3.81
CA ASP A 36 -3.77 11.08 2.66
C ASP A 36 -2.71 10.81 1.57
N ARG A 37 -1.45 10.56 1.96
CA ARG A 37 -0.37 10.22 1.02
C ARG A 37 -0.60 8.86 0.37
N LEU A 38 -0.95 7.86 1.16
CA LEU A 38 -1.27 6.51 0.68
C LEU A 38 -2.49 6.53 -0.27
N ALA A 39 -3.57 7.22 0.11
CA ALA A 39 -4.75 7.35 -0.76
C ALA A 39 -4.38 7.90 -2.14
N SER A 40 -3.51 8.93 -2.19
CA SER A 40 -3.09 9.54 -3.45
C SER A 40 -2.23 8.62 -4.30
N VAL A 41 -1.22 7.97 -3.71
CA VAL A 41 -0.28 7.13 -4.50
C VAL A 41 -0.93 5.82 -4.95
N TYR A 42 -1.75 5.19 -4.09
CA TYR A 42 -2.50 3.99 -4.49
C TYR A 42 -3.56 4.31 -5.54
N ALA A 43 -4.29 5.42 -5.42
CA ALA A 43 -5.27 5.79 -6.44
C ALA A 43 -4.63 6.00 -7.82
N ALA A 44 -3.45 6.62 -7.88
CA ALA A 44 -2.72 6.81 -9.13
C ALA A 44 -2.22 5.49 -9.72
N ALA A 45 -1.58 4.64 -8.90
CA ALA A 45 -1.05 3.36 -9.35
C ALA A 45 -2.17 2.38 -9.77
N ILE A 46 -3.26 2.31 -8.99
CA ILE A 46 -4.41 1.46 -9.29
C ILE A 46 -5.06 1.88 -10.61
N ALA A 47 -5.30 3.18 -10.81
CA ALA A 47 -5.90 3.68 -12.05
C ALA A 47 -5.05 3.36 -13.30
N THR A 48 -3.73 3.27 -13.15
CA THR A 48 -2.80 3.01 -14.26
C THR A 48 -2.54 1.52 -14.48
N HIS A 49 -2.54 0.72 -13.41
CA HIS A 49 -1.97 -0.61 -13.45
C HIS A 49 -2.93 -1.73 -13.06
N ALA A 50 -4.00 -1.45 -12.30
CA ALA A 50 -4.93 -2.50 -11.88
C ALA A 50 -5.92 -2.85 -12.98
N ASN A 51 -6.16 -4.15 -13.16
CA ASN A 51 -7.18 -4.68 -14.07
C ASN A 51 -7.50 -6.14 -13.71
N GLY A 52 -8.53 -6.69 -14.33
CA GLY A 52 -8.88 -8.10 -14.30
C GLY A 52 -9.16 -8.66 -12.91
N ARG A 53 -8.71 -9.88 -12.62
CA ARG A 53 -8.86 -10.52 -11.32
C ARG A 53 -7.77 -10.05 -10.36
N LEU A 54 -8.16 -9.53 -9.21
CA LEU A 54 -7.25 -8.96 -8.22
C LEU A 54 -7.19 -9.83 -6.95
N ALA A 55 -5.97 -10.04 -6.42
CA ALA A 55 -5.77 -10.52 -5.04
C ALA A 55 -5.29 -9.37 -4.14
N ASP A 56 -5.92 -9.20 -2.97
CA ASP A 56 -5.52 -8.26 -1.93
C ASP A 56 -4.89 -9.05 -0.77
N LEU A 57 -3.57 -8.96 -0.64
CA LEU A 57 -2.76 -9.71 0.32
C LEU A 57 -2.49 -8.88 1.57
N GLY A 58 -2.90 -9.38 2.72
CA GLY A 58 -2.94 -8.60 3.97
C GLY A 58 -4.07 -7.57 3.92
N CYS A 59 -5.24 -8.00 3.45
CA CYS A 59 -6.35 -7.11 3.09
C CYS A 59 -6.95 -6.36 4.28
N GLY A 60 -6.85 -6.87 5.51
CA GLY A 60 -7.47 -6.26 6.69
C GLY A 60 -8.98 -6.00 6.50
N ALA A 61 -9.40 -4.79 6.80
CA ALA A 61 -10.75 -4.30 6.53
C ALA A 61 -10.95 -3.82 5.08
N VAL A 62 -10.11 -4.24 4.17
CA VAL A 62 -10.12 -3.93 2.72
C VAL A 62 -10.22 -2.43 2.43
N PRO A 63 -9.31 -1.60 2.98
CA PRO A 63 -9.43 -0.14 2.88
C PRO A 63 -9.32 0.40 1.45
N LEU A 64 -8.64 -0.33 0.55
CA LEU A 64 -8.45 0.07 -0.84
C LEU A 64 -9.60 -0.36 -1.77
N TYR A 65 -10.57 -1.15 -1.29
CA TYR A 65 -11.66 -1.67 -2.13
C TYR A 65 -12.40 -0.56 -2.90
N GLY A 66 -12.73 0.55 -2.23
CA GLY A 66 -13.38 1.67 -2.88
C GLY A 66 -12.55 2.29 -4.01
N ILE A 67 -11.21 2.18 -3.96
CA ILE A 67 -10.32 2.72 -4.98
C ILE A 67 -10.23 1.76 -6.17
N TYR A 68 -10.08 0.44 -5.94
CA TYR A 68 -9.80 -0.50 -7.03
C TYR A 68 -11.02 -1.19 -7.64
N ARG A 69 -12.17 -1.24 -6.97
CA ARG A 69 -13.34 -2.01 -7.42
C ARG A 69 -13.85 -1.65 -8.82
N ASP A 70 -13.67 -0.39 -9.23
CA ASP A 70 -14.13 0.09 -10.55
C ASP A 70 -13.14 -0.26 -11.68
N TYR A 71 -11.96 -0.82 -11.35
CA TYR A 71 -10.90 -1.18 -12.31
C TYR A 71 -10.75 -2.70 -12.49
N VAL A 72 -11.34 -3.50 -11.61
CA VAL A 72 -11.15 -4.95 -11.57
C VAL A 72 -12.46 -5.70 -11.74
N SER A 73 -12.39 -6.94 -12.25
CA SER A 73 -13.58 -7.76 -12.49
C SER A 73 -13.93 -8.67 -11.33
N ASP A 74 -12.95 -9.05 -10.51
CA ASP A 74 -13.11 -9.93 -9.35
C ASP A 74 -12.04 -9.61 -8.31
N VAL A 75 -12.37 -9.82 -7.03
CA VAL A 75 -11.49 -9.55 -5.89
C VAL A 75 -11.41 -10.77 -4.99
N PHE A 76 -10.18 -11.18 -4.66
CA PHE A 76 -9.89 -12.27 -3.73
C PHE A 76 -9.03 -11.74 -2.57
N CYS A 77 -9.58 -11.79 -1.36
CA CYS A 77 -8.97 -11.22 -0.17
C CYS A 77 -8.27 -12.29 0.68
N VAL A 78 -7.00 -12.06 0.99
CA VAL A 78 -6.19 -12.94 1.85
C VAL A 78 -5.73 -12.15 3.07
N ASP A 79 -5.90 -12.73 4.25
CA ASP A 79 -5.38 -12.13 5.49
C ASP A 79 -4.95 -13.20 6.49
N TRP A 80 -4.22 -12.80 7.51
CA TRP A 80 -3.74 -13.64 8.58
C TRP A 80 -4.87 -13.94 9.59
N PRO A 81 -4.99 -15.19 10.13
CA PRO A 81 -6.02 -15.53 11.11
C PRO A 81 -5.95 -14.71 12.40
N GLY A 82 -4.77 -14.18 12.74
CA GLY A 82 -4.55 -13.34 13.91
C GLY A 82 -4.71 -11.84 13.67
N SER A 83 -5.19 -11.42 12.49
CA SER A 83 -5.38 -10.00 12.16
C SER A 83 -6.39 -9.32 13.10
N THR A 84 -6.03 -8.15 13.61
CA THR A 84 -6.91 -7.31 14.45
C THR A 84 -7.89 -6.46 13.63
N HIS A 85 -7.80 -6.51 12.30
CA HIS A 85 -8.58 -5.68 11.38
C HIS A 85 -9.93 -6.29 10.98
N GLY A 86 -10.27 -7.46 11.54
CA GLY A 86 -11.52 -8.16 11.25
C GLY A 86 -11.42 -9.15 10.10
N ALA A 87 -12.42 -10.01 9.96
CA ALA A 87 -12.43 -11.16 9.05
C ALA A 87 -13.58 -11.14 8.04
N ALA A 88 -14.40 -10.10 8.05
CA ALA A 88 -15.69 -10.08 7.33
C ALA A 88 -15.54 -10.25 5.80
N TYR A 89 -14.43 -9.80 5.24
CA TYR A 89 -14.18 -9.75 3.81
C TYR A 89 -13.16 -10.77 3.31
N VAL A 90 -12.55 -11.56 4.22
CA VAL A 90 -11.47 -12.49 3.92
C VAL A 90 -12.01 -13.75 3.24
N ASP A 91 -11.48 -14.06 2.04
CA ASP A 91 -11.79 -15.29 1.30
C ASP A 91 -10.91 -16.45 1.76
N LEU A 92 -9.62 -16.17 2.04
CA LEU A 92 -8.63 -17.16 2.49
C LEU A 92 -7.83 -16.61 3.66
N PHE A 93 -7.76 -17.38 4.74
CA PHE A 93 -6.82 -17.14 5.83
C PHE A 93 -5.50 -17.84 5.57
N ALA A 94 -4.41 -17.08 5.53
CA ALA A 94 -3.06 -17.62 5.31
C ALA A 94 -1.99 -16.72 5.93
N ASP A 95 -0.86 -17.31 6.32
CA ASP A 95 0.32 -16.57 6.76
C ASP A 95 1.15 -16.17 5.54
N LEU A 96 1.33 -14.87 5.34
CA LEU A 96 2.13 -14.31 4.23
C LEU A 96 3.64 -14.54 4.40
N ASN A 97 4.10 -15.00 5.56
CA ASN A 97 5.47 -15.44 5.79
C ASN A 97 5.77 -16.79 5.14
N GLU A 98 4.72 -17.54 4.80
CA GLU A 98 4.80 -18.86 4.16
C GLU A 98 4.53 -18.74 2.66
N HIS A 99 4.85 -19.81 1.93
CA HIS A 99 4.47 -19.88 0.54
C HIS A 99 2.97 -20.06 0.37
N LEU A 100 2.29 -19.01 -0.08
CA LEU A 100 0.84 -19.04 -0.31
C LEU A 100 0.47 -20.07 -1.39
N VAL A 101 -0.54 -20.88 -1.09
CA VAL A 101 -1.17 -21.79 -2.04
C VAL A 101 -2.26 -21.03 -2.80
N LEU A 102 -1.85 -20.06 -3.62
CA LEU A 102 -2.70 -19.43 -4.60
C LEU A 102 -2.58 -20.16 -5.94
N GLU A 103 -3.68 -20.19 -6.69
CA GLU A 103 -3.69 -20.77 -8.03
C GLU A 103 -2.69 -20.06 -8.93
N GLN A 104 -1.77 -20.83 -9.53
CA GLN A 104 -0.71 -20.30 -10.37
C GLN A 104 -1.27 -19.60 -11.62
N GLY A 105 -0.78 -18.38 -11.88
CA GLY A 105 -1.15 -17.63 -13.08
C GLY A 105 -2.63 -17.27 -13.15
N SER A 106 -3.30 -17.05 -12.02
CA SER A 106 -4.73 -16.78 -11.96
C SER A 106 -5.09 -15.31 -11.73
N PHE A 107 -4.12 -14.45 -11.37
CA PHE A 107 -4.38 -13.03 -11.07
C PHE A 107 -3.72 -12.11 -12.10
N ASP A 108 -4.46 -11.07 -12.49
CA ASP A 108 -3.98 -9.98 -13.33
C ASP A 108 -3.31 -8.90 -12.48
N THR A 109 -3.83 -8.70 -11.27
CA THR A 109 -3.32 -7.72 -10.31
C THR A 109 -3.19 -8.35 -8.93
N ILE A 110 -2.09 -8.07 -8.24
CA ILE A 110 -1.94 -8.36 -6.81
C ILE A 110 -1.64 -7.04 -6.10
N ILE A 111 -2.33 -6.77 -4.99
CA ILE A 111 -2.03 -5.65 -4.10
C ILE A 111 -1.52 -6.21 -2.77
N ALA A 112 -0.47 -5.58 -2.21
CA ALA A 112 0.03 -5.81 -0.86
C ALA A 112 0.29 -4.43 -0.23
N SER A 113 -0.70 -3.93 0.53
CA SER A 113 -0.71 -2.55 1.00
C SER A 113 -0.20 -2.46 2.42
N ASP A 114 1.02 -1.95 2.59
CA ASP A 114 1.61 -1.69 3.90
C ASP A 114 1.47 -2.92 4.84
N VAL A 115 1.87 -4.08 4.34
CA VAL A 115 1.85 -5.37 5.04
C VAL A 115 3.23 -6.00 5.12
N ILE A 116 4.11 -5.67 4.18
CA ILE A 116 5.43 -6.31 4.06
C ILE A 116 6.33 -6.03 5.27
N GLU A 117 6.18 -4.90 5.92
CA GLU A 117 6.90 -4.54 7.15
C GLU A 117 6.55 -5.45 8.33
N HIS A 118 5.38 -6.07 8.30
CA HIS A 118 4.86 -7.00 9.30
C HIS A 118 5.25 -8.46 9.05
N LEU A 119 6.00 -8.73 7.99
CA LEU A 119 6.46 -10.05 7.65
C LEU A 119 7.93 -10.25 8.08
N HIS A 120 8.20 -11.33 8.83
CA HIS A 120 9.58 -11.70 9.16
C HIS A 120 10.28 -12.43 7.99
N THR A 121 9.50 -12.96 7.02
CA THR A 121 9.99 -13.60 5.80
C THR A 121 9.41 -12.91 4.53
N PRO A 122 9.73 -11.62 4.29
CA PRO A 122 9.06 -10.81 3.27
C PRO A 122 9.26 -11.33 1.84
N GLN A 123 10.35 -12.08 1.56
CA GLN A 123 10.58 -12.68 0.25
C GLN A 123 9.49 -13.69 -0.13
N ALA A 124 8.89 -14.39 0.82
CA ALA A 124 7.82 -15.37 0.59
C ALA A 124 6.59 -14.73 -0.09
N LEU A 125 6.26 -13.48 0.29
CA LEU A 125 5.20 -12.70 -0.36
C LEU A 125 5.52 -12.42 -1.83
N PHE A 126 6.73 -11.95 -2.15
CA PHE A 126 7.14 -11.70 -3.54
C PHE A 126 7.12 -12.97 -4.39
N ASP A 127 7.65 -14.08 -3.85
CA ASP A 127 7.71 -15.36 -4.55
C ASP A 127 6.29 -15.91 -4.80
N SER A 128 5.40 -15.77 -3.83
CA SER A 128 3.99 -16.15 -3.95
C SER A 128 3.23 -15.29 -4.95
N ALA A 129 3.45 -13.98 -4.93
CA ALA A 129 2.86 -13.06 -5.89
C ALA A 129 3.33 -13.36 -7.32
N ALA A 130 4.64 -13.59 -7.52
CA ALA A 130 5.18 -13.93 -8.82
C ALA A 130 4.61 -15.23 -9.41
N ARG A 131 4.34 -16.25 -8.56
CA ARG A 131 3.70 -17.48 -8.99
C ARG A 131 2.24 -17.29 -9.37
N ALA A 132 1.49 -16.52 -8.55
CA ALA A 132 0.05 -16.33 -8.71
C ALA A 132 -0.29 -15.38 -9.86
N LEU A 133 0.60 -14.44 -10.21
CA LEU A 133 0.42 -13.53 -11.34
C LEU A 133 0.45 -14.26 -12.69
N ARG A 134 -0.43 -13.86 -13.59
CA ARG A 134 -0.38 -14.20 -15.02
C ARG A 134 0.84 -13.57 -15.68
N PRO A 135 1.31 -14.09 -16.81
CA PRO A 135 2.21 -13.34 -17.69
C PRO A 135 1.62 -11.97 -18.01
N GLY A 136 2.38 -10.88 -17.79
CA GLY A 136 1.90 -9.49 -17.90
C GLY A 136 1.15 -8.95 -16.69
N GLY A 137 0.85 -9.79 -15.70
CA GLY A 137 0.22 -9.38 -14.44
C GLY A 137 1.16 -8.54 -13.57
N LYS A 138 0.58 -7.77 -12.63
CA LYS A 138 1.32 -6.75 -11.85
C LYS A 138 1.08 -6.89 -10.35
N LEU A 139 2.16 -6.72 -9.58
CA LEU A 139 2.17 -6.52 -8.13
C LEU A 139 2.23 -5.01 -7.85
N ILE A 140 1.30 -4.49 -7.04
CA ILE A 140 1.30 -3.12 -6.49
C ILE A 140 1.54 -3.26 -4.98
N LEU A 141 2.69 -2.78 -4.51
CA LEU A 141 3.12 -2.96 -3.12
C LEU A 141 3.55 -1.65 -2.50
N GLY A 142 2.99 -1.31 -1.34
CA GLY A 142 3.45 -0.20 -0.51
C GLY A 142 4.30 -0.68 0.66
N ALA A 143 5.29 0.14 1.03
CA ALA A 143 6.13 -0.12 2.20
C ALA A 143 6.56 1.19 2.86
N PRO A 144 6.45 1.32 4.20
CA PRO A 144 6.93 2.48 4.93
C PRO A 144 8.47 2.50 5.00
N PHE A 145 9.05 3.72 5.04
CA PHE A 145 10.47 3.93 5.27
C PHE A 145 10.73 4.79 6.51
N LEU A 146 10.48 6.10 6.46
CA LEU A 146 10.59 6.95 7.65
C LEU A 146 9.25 7.00 8.38
N TYR A 147 9.00 5.98 9.17
CA TYR A 147 7.76 5.82 9.93
C TYR A 147 8.01 5.23 11.31
N TRP A 148 7.18 5.58 12.29
CA TRP A 148 7.29 5.09 13.67
C TRP A 148 6.89 3.62 13.81
N LEU A 149 7.18 3.01 14.97
CA LEU A 149 6.73 1.65 15.29
C LEU A 149 5.20 1.59 15.39
N HIS A 150 4.61 0.58 14.79
CA HIS A 150 3.16 0.34 14.79
C HIS A 150 2.85 -1.17 14.75
N GLU A 151 1.64 -1.55 15.12
CA GLU A 151 1.19 -2.96 15.15
C GLU A 151 2.14 -3.90 15.91
N VAL A 152 2.74 -3.41 16.99
CA VAL A 152 3.67 -4.14 17.86
C VAL A 152 2.99 -5.41 18.40
N PRO A 153 3.67 -6.59 18.40
CA PRO A 153 5.10 -6.82 18.17
C PRO A 153 5.49 -7.18 16.72
N TYR A 154 4.58 -7.07 15.75
CA TYR A 154 4.76 -7.57 14.39
C TYR A 154 5.32 -6.52 13.41
N ASP A 155 6.08 -5.54 13.87
CA ASP A 155 6.68 -4.47 13.06
C ASP A 155 8.19 -4.71 12.92
N TYR A 156 8.60 -5.42 11.85
CA TYR A 156 9.94 -5.96 11.71
C TYR A 156 10.88 -5.12 10.84
N HIS A 157 10.34 -4.46 9.76
CA HIS A 157 11.19 -3.92 8.70
C HIS A 157 10.83 -2.51 8.28
N ARG A 158 11.86 -1.80 7.76
CA ARG A 158 11.74 -0.57 6.97
C ARG A 158 12.58 -0.76 5.70
N TYR A 159 11.95 -0.56 4.54
CA TYR A 159 12.58 -0.90 3.27
C TYR A 159 13.08 0.34 2.55
N THR A 160 14.33 0.26 2.02
CA THR A 160 14.80 1.19 1.00
C THR A 160 14.25 0.77 -0.37
N ARG A 161 14.23 1.71 -1.33
CA ARG A 161 13.87 1.39 -2.71
C ARG A 161 14.70 0.22 -3.29
N PHE A 162 16.00 0.17 -2.95
CA PHE A 162 16.92 -0.85 -3.43
C PHE A 162 16.61 -2.24 -2.90
N ALA A 163 16.12 -2.33 -1.65
CA ALA A 163 15.67 -3.58 -1.07
C ALA A 163 14.42 -4.11 -1.79
N LEU A 164 13.43 -3.25 -2.05
CA LEU A 164 12.20 -3.61 -2.76
C LEU A 164 12.48 -4.08 -4.20
N GLU A 165 13.31 -3.33 -4.95
CA GLU A 165 13.73 -3.72 -6.31
C GLU A 165 14.45 -5.07 -6.33
N ARG A 166 15.37 -5.29 -5.37
CA ARG A 166 16.10 -6.56 -5.24
C ARG A 166 15.18 -7.74 -4.94
N MET A 167 14.20 -7.56 -4.06
CA MET A 167 13.25 -8.62 -3.70
C MET A 167 12.32 -8.96 -4.86
N ALA A 168 11.84 -7.95 -5.60
CA ALA A 168 11.06 -8.15 -6.82
C ALA A 168 11.87 -8.93 -7.87
N ALA A 169 13.10 -8.49 -8.15
CA ALA A 169 13.98 -9.14 -9.12
C ALA A 169 14.30 -10.60 -8.73
N LYS A 170 14.53 -10.88 -7.44
CA LYS A 170 14.77 -12.25 -6.93
C LYS A 170 13.56 -13.16 -7.16
N ALA A 171 12.33 -12.62 -7.12
CA ALA A 171 11.10 -13.34 -7.43
C ALA A 171 10.82 -13.46 -8.94
N GLY A 172 11.67 -12.90 -9.82
CA GLY A 172 11.47 -12.89 -11.27
C GLY A 172 10.48 -11.83 -11.74
N LEU A 173 10.24 -10.79 -10.93
CA LEU A 173 9.43 -9.62 -11.29
C LEU A 173 10.32 -8.47 -11.74
N SER A 174 9.91 -7.76 -12.78
CA SER A 174 10.60 -6.55 -13.26
C SER A 174 9.93 -5.30 -12.69
N THR A 175 10.70 -4.38 -12.13
CA THR A 175 10.18 -3.09 -11.67
C THR A 175 9.66 -2.28 -12.85
N ILE A 176 8.39 -1.91 -12.83
CA ILE A 176 7.72 -1.04 -13.80
C ILE A 176 7.75 0.40 -13.30
N GLU A 177 7.40 0.60 -12.04
CA GLU A 177 7.39 1.90 -11.37
C GLU A 177 7.83 1.72 -9.92
N LEU A 178 8.64 2.65 -9.43
CA LEU A 178 8.95 2.76 -8.01
C LEU A 178 8.95 4.21 -7.63
N SER A 179 7.90 4.64 -6.95
CA SER A 179 7.69 6.01 -6.54
C SER A 179 7.81 6.16 -5.02
N SER A 180 8.50 7.22 -4.60
CA SER A 180 8.54 7.66 -3.20
C SER A 180 7.33 8.53 -2.88
N TYR A 181 6.84 8.52 -1.66
CA TYR A 181 5.81 9.46 -1.20
C TYR A 181 6.22 10.17 0.09
N GLY A 182 5.73 11.42 0.22
CA GLY A 182 6.16 12.32 1.28
C GLY A 182 7.59 12.84 1.07
N GLY A 183 8.03 13.71 1.95
CA GLY A 183 9.38 14.25 2.05
C GLY A 183 9.62 14.73 3.46
N VAL A 184 10.75 15.37 3.76
CA VAL A 184 11.13 15.77 5.13
C VAL A 184 10.04 16.53 5.86
N THR A 185 9.31 17.41 5.16
CA THR A 185 8.23 18.20 5.77
C THR A 185 7.02 17.35 6.16
N ASP A 186 6.73 16.29 5.43
CA ASP A 186 5.69 15.31 5.78
C ASP A 186 6.14 14.44 6.95
N VAL A 187 7.37 13.93 6.92
CA VAL A 187 7.97 13.12 8.00
C VAL A 187 7.93 13.88 9.33
N LEU A 188 8.43 15.13 9.36
CA LEU A 188 8.43 15.95 10.57
C LEU A 188 7.01 16.27 11.06
N SER A 189 6.08 16.54 10.15
CA SER A 189 4.68 16.81 10.49
C SER A 189 3.99 15.59 11.07
N ASP A 190 4.24 14.41 10.52
CA ASP A 190 3.69 13.14 10.99
C ASP A 190 4.24 12.80 12.38
N LEU A 191 5.54 12.90 12.58
CA LEU A 191 6.19 12.68 13.88
C LEU A 191 5.69 13.67 14.94
N ALA A 192 5.59 14.96 14.62
CA ALA A 192 5.08 15.96 15.55
C ALA A 192 3.63 15.64 16.00
N THR A 193 2.77 15.23 15.06
CA THR A 193 1.38 14.86 15.37
C THR A 193 1.32 13.59 16.24
N LYS A 194 2.17 12.61 15.96
CA LYS A 194 2.27 11.36 16.72
C LYS A 194 2.82 11.57 18.14
N ALA A 195 3.82 12.43 18.29
CA ALA A 195 4.42 12.75 19.60
C ALA A 195 3.41 13.26 20.63
N VAL A 196 2.33 13.91 20.17
CA VAL A 196 1.26 14.44 21.03
C VAL A 196 -0.03 13.62 20.96
N SER A 197 0.00 12.43 20.37
CA SER A 197 -1.19 11.63 20.04
C SER A 197 -1.97 11.10 21.25
N THR A 198 -1.38 11.09 22.43
CA THR A 198 -2.06 10.78 23.70
C THR A 198 -3.15 11.78 24.06
N ARG A 199 -3.08 12.98 23.47
CA ARG A 199 -4.07 14.06 23.67
C ARG A 199 -4.72 14.39 22.31
N PRO A 200 -5.87 13.80 21.96
CA PRO A 200 -6.47 13.89 20.61
C PRO A 200 -6.70 15.32 20.11
N TRP A 201 -7.10 16.23 20.97
CA TRP A 201 -7.33 17.64 20.62
C TRP A 201 -6.04 18.41 20.29
N ILE A 202 -4.92 18.07 20.97
CA ILE A 202 -3.60 18.63 20.63
C ILE A 202 -3.13 18.05 19.32
N ALA A 203 -3.27 16.73 19.11
CA ALA A 203 -2.90 16.09 17.87
C ALA A 203 -3.67 16.65 16.66
N ASP A 204 -4.97 16.93 16.80
CA ASP A 204 -5.76 17.58 15.76
C ASP A 204 -5.29 19.02 15.47
N SER A 205 -4.96 19.77 16.50
CA SER A 205 -4.41 21.13 16.37
C SER A 205 -3.05 21.13 15.68
N VAL A 206 -2.13 20.24 16.08
CA VAL A 206 -0.81 20.08 15.45
C VAL A 206 -0.95 19.64 13.99
N TYR A 207 -1.84 18.67 13.71
CA TYR A 207 -2.12 18.23 12.34
C TYR A 207 -2.57 19.41 11.46
N ARG A 208 -3.52 20.23 11.93
CA ARG A 208 -4.01 21.40 11.18
C ARG A 208 -2.93 22.45 10.98
N LEU A 209 -2.15 22.77 12.02
CA LEU A 209 -1.06 23.73 11.93
C LEU A 209 0.00 23.28 10.92
N THR A 210 0.46 22.02 11.04
CA THR A 210 1.45 21.47 10.10
C THR A 210 0.90 21.35 8.68
N ALA A 211 -0.41 21.10 8.49
CA ALA A 211 -1.05 21.14 7.18
C ALA A 211 -0.98 22.53 6.53
N LEU A 212 -1.27 23.59 7.31
CA LEU A 212 -1.11 24.98 6.85
C LEU A 212 0.34 25.31 6.51
N MET A 213 1.29 24.91 7.36
CA MET A 213 2.72 25.11 7.09
C MET A 213 3.16 24.42 5.80
N ARG A 214 2.77 23.15 5.57
CA ARG A 214 3.10 22.42 4.34
C ARG A 214 2.47 23.01 3.07
N ALA A 215 1.39 23.77 3.20
CA ALA A 215 0.79 24.48 2.08
C ALA A 215 1.61 25.70 1.64
N LEU A 216 2.49 26.25 2.51
CA LEU A 216 3.35 27.37 2.17
C LEU A 216 4.35 27.00 1.05
N PRO A 217 4.53 27.85 0.02
CA PRO A 217 5.38 27.52 -1.13
C PRO A 217 6.80 27.05 -0.78
N PRO A 218 7.56 27.70 0.14
CA PRO A 218 8.91 27.27 0.47
C PRO A 218 8.93 25.91 1.18
N VAL A 219 7.97 25.63 2.07
CA VAL A 219 7.87 24.35 2.80
C VAL A 219 7.48 23.22 1.84
N ARG A 220 6.55 23.50 0.92
CA ARG A 220 6.17 22.55 -0.14
C ARG A 220 7.34 22.24 -1.05
N LYS A 221 8.12 23.26 -1.46
CA LYS A 221 9.33 23.08 -2.29
C LYS A 221 10.36 22.20 -1.57
N LEU A 222 10.60 22.42 -0.28
CA LEU A 222 11.50 21.60 0.53
C LEU A 222 11.02 20.15 0.60
N GLY A 223 9.73 19.92 0.85
CA GLY A 223 9.15 18.58 0.86
C GLY A 223 9.34 17.83 -0.47
N LEU A 224 9.12 18.52 -1.60
CA LEU A 224 9.35 17.93 -2.92
C LEU A 224 10.85 17.67 -3.19
N ALA A 225 11.74 18.58 -2.83
CA ALA A 225 13.18 18.43 -3.03
C ALA A 225 13.80 17.29 -2.22
N THR A 226 13.20 16.93 -1.10
CA THR A 226 13.68 15.86 -0.19
C THR A 226 12.95 14.54 -0.36
N ARG A 227 12.03 14.42 -1.32
CA ARG A 227 11.18 13.25 -1.51
C ARG A 227 11.96 11.96 -1.76
N GLU A 228 13.07 12.03 -2.50
CA GLU A 228 13.90 10.86 -2.82
C GLU A 228 14.87 10.49 -1.69
N SER A 229 15.31 11.47 -0.89
CA SER A 229 16.29 11.25 0.19
C SER A 229 15.64 10.97 1.56
N MET A 230 14.45 11.49 1.79
CA MET A 230 13.73 11.37 3.08
C MET A 230 12.24 11.08 2.88
N PRO A 231 11.86 10.02 2.15
CA PRO A 231 10.45 9.68 1.94
C PRO A 231 9.82 9.09 3.20
N MET A 232 8.51 9.20 3.31
CA MET A 232 7.73 8.44 4.29
C MET A 232 7.71 6.95 3.94
N GLY A 233 7.69 6.62 2.65
CA GLY A 233 7.68 5.26 2.14
C GLY A 233 7.72 5.22 0.62
N TYR A 234 7.56 4.02 0.10
CA TYR A 234 7.63 3.72 -1.33
C TYR A 234 6.40 2.95 -1.80
N LEU A 235 6.01 3.18 -3.05
CA LEU A 235 5.08 2.34 -3.80
C LEU A 235 5.84 1.70 -4.96
N LEU A 236 5.86 0.38 -4.99
CA LEU A 236 6.44 -0.43 -6.06
C LEU A 236 5.31 -0.99 -6.94
N VAL A 237 5.45 -0.85 -8.25
CA VAL A 237 4.72 -1.65 -9.23
C VAL A 237 5.73 -2.54 -9.94
N ALA A 238 5.57 -3.84 -9.80
CA ALA A 238 6.43 -4.84 -10.43
C ALA A 238 5.60 -5.78 -11.31
N GLY A 239 6.09 -6.11 -12.50
CA GLY A 239 5.40 -6.92 -13.48
C GLY A 239 6.05 -8.28 -13.68
N LYS A 240 5.21 -9.30 -13.88
CA LYS A 240 5.66 -10.58 -14.39
C LYS A 240 5.86 -10.48 -15.89
N VAL A 241 7.08 -10.76 -16.35
CA VAL A 241 7.42 -10.71 -17.77
C VAL A 241 6.43 -11.58 -18.56
N SER A 242 5.87 -11.03 -19.63
CA SER A 242 5.09 -11.81 -20.58
C SER A 242 6.01 -12.86 -21.20
N ALA A 243 5.59 -14.11 -21.23
CA ALA A 243 6.34 -15.11 -21.99
C ALA A 243 6.47 -14.58 -23.42
N ALA A 244 7.71 -14.30 -23.86
CA ALA A 244 7.95 -13.94 -25.24
C ALA A 244 7.37 -15.06 -26.10
N SER A 245 6.50 -14.72 -27.06
CA SER A 245 6.11 -15.65 -28.11
C SER A 245 7.41 -16.18 -28.73
N PRO A 246 7.62 -17.48 -28.86
CA PRO A 246 8.79 -17.99 -29.54
C PRO A 246 8.84 -17.28 -30.92
N SER A 247 9.86 -16.48 -31.13
CA SER A 247 10.16 -15.93 -32.45
C SER A 247 10.28 -17.13 -33.39
N GLY A 248 9.29 -17.29 -34.28
CA GLY A 248 9.35 -18.28 -35.32
C GLY A 248 10.63 -18.07 -36.12
N GLU A 249 11.60 -18.95 -35.94
CA GLU A 249 12.63 -19.13 -36.92
C GLU A 249 11.97 -19.75 -38.16
N VAL A 250 11.98 -18.98 -39.23
CA VAL A 250 11.74 -19.47 -40.60
C VAL A 250 13.09 -19.71 -41.25
#